data_c0d08c7177b5a04cdd605adf0df8cef0
#
_entry.id   c0d08c7177b5a04cdd605adf0df8cef0
#
_cell.length_a   1.000
_cell.length_b   1.000
_cell.length_c   1.000
_cell.angle_alpha   90.00
_cell.angle_beta   90.00
_cell.angle_gamma   90.00
#
_symmetry.space_group_name_H-M   'P 1'
#
loop_
_entity.id
_entity.type
_entity.pdbx_description
1 polymer ?
#
loop_
_entity_poly.entity_id
_entity_poly.type
_entity_poly.pdbx_seq_one_letter_code
_entity_poly.pdbx_strand_id
1 'polypeptide(L)'
;MAIHINSDKEKFRGVNPKLIGDNELTVRGGTGSDEKEILRTQLDASTGLPRVGINRTGQRVNDVQIDAGGSGYISPPTVTIAAPSGGGVQAQGSAFIFNGQVVSVAINEPGSGYTQAPLVTLSGGGGVGAAATAVLDTVDFELDINGAIRT
;
A
#
# COMPACT_ATOMS: atom_id res chain seq x y z
N MET A 1 3.55 16.45 12.00
CA MET A 1 4.78 17.25 12.16
C MET A 1 4.82 18.24 11.00
N ALA A 2 4.57 19.50 11.27
CA ALA A 2 4.60 20.51 10.21
C ALA A 2 6.07 20.79 9.85
N ILE A 3 6.42 20.61 8.57
CA ILE A 3 7.71 21.07 8.07
C ILE A 3 7.56 22.58 7.84
N HIS A 4 7.96 23.34 8.83
CA HIS A 4 8.04 24.78 8.69
C HIS A 4 9.35 25.10 7.99
N ILE A 5 9.29 25.53 6.73
CA ILE A 5 10.46 26.06 6.04
C ILE A 5 10.68 27.46 6.57
N ASN A 6 11.39 27.57 7.68
CA ASN A 6 11.82 28.84 8.20
C ASN A 6 13.17 29.20 7.57
N SER A 7 13.36 30.44 7.17
CA SER A 7 14.60 30.99 6.61
C SER A 7 15.78 31.00 7.59
N ASP A 8 15.59 30.47 8.79
CA ASP A 8 16.60 30.37 9.83
C ASP A 8 17.52 29.18 9.55
N LYS A 9 18.60 29.44 8.85
CA LYS A 9 19.58 28.44 8.38
C LYS A 9 20.19 27.56 9.47
N GLU A 10 20.02 27.94 10.73
CA GLU A 10 20.56 27.15 11.84
C GLU A 10 19.66 26.00 12.29
N LYS A 11 18.36 26.07 12.06
CA LYS A 11 17.42 25.01 12.48
C LYS A 11 17.32 23.85 11.49
N PHE A 12 17.85 24.03 10.29
CA PHE A 12 17.84 23.01 9.24
C PHE A 12 19.25 22.63 8.79
N ARG A 13 20.18 22.52 9.73
CA ARG A 13 21.47 21.87 9.46
C ARG A 13 21.19 20.44 9.00
N GLY A 14 21.48 20.17 7.72
CA GLY A 14 21.26 18.88 7.09
C GLY A 14 20.05 18.82 6.15
N VAL A 15 19.29 19.92 5.99
CA VAL A 15 18.32 20.01 4.90
C VAL A 15 18.94 20.80 3.76
N ASN A 16 19.37 20.10 2.75
CA ASN A 16 19.88 20.73 1.53
C ASN A 16 18.84 20.55 0.42
N PRO A 17 17.99 21.56 0.16
CA PRO A 17 17.14 21.52 -1.02
C PRO A 17 18.03 21.72 -2.25
N LYS A 18 18.36 20.64 -2.93
CA LYS A 18 19.03 20.70 -4.21
C LYS A 18 18.02 20.40 -5.30
N LEU A 19 17.76 21.34 -6.19
CA LEU A 19 17.16 21.04 -7.48
C LEU A 19 18.17 20.16 -8.25
N ILE A 20 17.82 18.89 -8.41
CA ILE A 20 18.58 17.95 -9.21
C ILE A 20 17.79 17.75 -10.50
N GLY A 21 18.27 18.35 -11.57
CA GLY A 21 17.52 18.38 -12.82
C GLY A 21 16.39 19.40 -12.80
N ASP A 22 15.73 19.54 -13.92
CA ASP A 22 14.83 20.68 -14.15
C ASP A 22 13.54 20.66 -13.32
N ASN A 23 13.24 19.57 -12.59
CA ASN A 23 11.94 19.39 -11.92
C ASN A 23 11.94 18.54 -10.65
N GLU A 24 13.04 18.37 -9.96
CA GLU A 24 13.11 17.52 -8.77
C GLU A 24 13.59 18.28 -7.53
N LEU A 25 12.81 18.27 -6.45
CA LEU A 25 13.20 18.75 -5.13
C LEU A 25 13.40 17.56 -4.19
N THR A 26 14.62 17.39 -3.71
CA THR A 26 14.92 16.35 -2.70
C THR A 26 15.11 17.01 -1.33
N VAL A 27 14.37 16.55 -0.34
CA VAL A 27 14.54 16.94 1.06
C VAL A 27 15.27 15.81 1.78
N ARG A 28 16.44 16.13 2.33
CA ARG A 28 17.25 15.20 3.13
C ARG A 28 17.23 15.62 4.58
N GLY A 29 17.11 14.67 5.49
CA GLY A 29 17.20 14.86 6.93
C GLY A 29 18.24 13.95 7.54
N GLY A 30 18.89 14.44 8.60
CA GLY A 30 19.99 13.77 9.26
C GLY A 30 21.24 14.64 9.30
N THR A 31 22.29 14.15 9.93
CA THR A 31 23.59 14.85 10.03
C THR A 31 24.72 13.87 9.69
N GLY A 32 25.62 14.29 8.81
CA GLY A 32 26.81 13.51 8.45
C GLY A 32 26.49 12.21 7.69
N SER A 33 27.02 11.08 8.12
CA SER A 33 26.83 9.76 7.48
C SER A 33 25.41 9.20 7.60
N ASP A 34 24.57 9.79 8.44
CA ASP A 34 23.19 9.35 8.67
C ASP A 34 22.19 10.14 7.85
N GLU A 35 22.65 10.93 6.91
CA GLU A 35 21.79 11.71 6.02
C GLU A 35 20.95 10.80 5.15
N LYS A 36 19.63 10.83 5.35
CA LYS A 36 18.65 10.04 4.58
C LYS A 36 17.75 10.96 3.78
N GLU A 37 17.41 10.53 2.58
CA GLU A 37 16.36 11.18 1.79
C GLU A 37 15.01 10.94 2.49
N ILE A 38 14.37 12.03 2.94
CA ILE A 38 13.09 11.98 3.62
C ILE A 38 11.94 12.10 2.62
N LEU A 39 12.11 12.96 1.64
CA LEU A 39 11.09 13.29 0.67
C LEU A 39 11.71 13.63 -0.67
N ARG A 40 11.20 13.02 -1.72
CA ARG A 40 11.50 13.37 -3.09
C ARG A 40 10.23 13.89 -3.75
N THR A 41 10.25 15.11 -4.22
CA THR A 41 9.15 15.70 -4.98
C THR A 41 9.59 15.88 -6.44
N GLN A 42 8.73 15.48 -7.36
CA GLN A 42 8.91 15.74 -8.78
C GLN A 42 7.86 16.74 -9.23
N LEU A 43 8.26 17.76 -9.97
CA LEU A 43 7.29 18.68 -10.56
C LEU A 43 6.57 17.98 -11.73
N ASP A 44 5.27 18.08 -11.74
CA ASP A 44 4.47 17.65 -12.88
C ASP A 44 4.78 18.58 -14.07
N ALA A 45 5.25 18.00 -15.17
CA ALA A 45 5.66 18.74 -16.36
C ALA A 45 4.51 19.54 -17.02
N SER A 46 3.25 19.15 -16.75
CA SER A 46 2.06 19.78 -17.33
C SER A 46 1.49 20.89 -16.44
N THR A 47 1.60 20.77 -15.13
CA THR A 47 0.98 21.70 -14.16
C THR A 47 2.00 22.55 -13.41
N GLY A 48 3.29 22.18 -13.44
CA GLY A 48 4.34 22.83 -12.65
C GLY A 48 4.18 22.66 -11.13
N LEU A 49 3.24 21.82 -10.68
CA LEU A 49 2.98 21.58 -9.26
C LEU A 49 3.87 20.45 -8.73
N PRO A 50 4.35 20.54 -7.48
CA PRO A 50 5.13 19.48 -6.87
C PRO A 50 4.27 18.23 -6.65
N ARG A 51 4.73 17.10 -7.19
CA ARG A 51 4.21 15.77 -6.85
C ARG A 51 5.07 15.15 -5.78
N VAL A 52 4.45 14.71 -4.71
CA VAL A 52 5.11 13.92 -3.67
C VAL A 52 4.98 12.46 -4.06
N GLY A 53 6.08 11.87 -4.54
CA GLY A 53 6.17 10.43 -4.74
C GLY A 53 6.52 9.75 -3.41
N ILE A 54 5.58 9.02 -2.82
CA ILE A 54 5.89 8.12 -1.73
C ILE A 54 6.26 6.78 -2.36
N ASN A 55 7.55 6.44 -2.29
CA ASN A 55 8.01 5.15 -2.75
C ASN A 55 7.56 4.08 -1.73
N ARG A 56 6.36 3.56 -1.93
CA ARG A 56 5.93 2.35 -1.26
C ARG A 56 6.40 1.15 -2.06
N THR A 57 7.04 0.25 -1.40
CA THR A 57 7.28 -1.11 -1.91
C THR A 57 5.96 -1.88 -1.96
N GLY A 58 5.03 -1.44 -2.82
CA GLY A 58 3.75 -2.09 -3.07
C GLY A 58 2.71 -1.96 -1.93
N GLN A 59 1.49 -2.28 -2.26
CA GLN A 59 0.34 -2.31 -1.36
C GLN A 59 0.27 -3.66 -0.64
N ARG A 60 -0.63 -3.75 0.34
CA ARG A 60 -0.98 -4.96 1.08
C ARG A 60 -2.41 -5.34 0.76
N VAL A 61 -2.74 -6.61 0.94
CA VAL A 61 -4.14 -7.06 0.92
C VAL A 61 -4.79 -6.65 2.24
N ASN A 62 -5.77 -5.76 2.14
CA ASN A 62 -6.49 -5.24 3.30
C ASN A 62 -7.70 -6.11 3.64
N ASP A 63 -8.38 -6.62 2.61
CA ASP A 63 -9.60 -7.41 2.76
C ASP A 63 -9.77 -8.37 1.58
N VAL A 64 -10.65 -9.34 1.73
CA VAL A 64 -11.13 -10.21 0.66
C VAL A 64 -12.66 -10.20 0.67
N GLN A 65 -13.22 -9.55 -0.34
CA GLN A 65 -14.66 -9.49 -0.53
C GLN A 65 -15.17 -10.78 -1.16
N ILE A 66 -16.26 -11.33 -0.61
CA ILE A 66 -16.94 -12.50 -1.18
C ILE A 66 -17.91 -12.04 -2.25
N ASP A 67 -17.63 -12.39 -3.50
CA ASP A 67 -18.49 -12.08 -4.64
C ASP A 67 -19.63 -13.12 -4.80
N ALA A 68 -19.31 -14.38 -4.48
CA ALA A 68 -20.26 -15.47 -4.43
C ALA A 68 -19.86 -16.48 -3.34
N GLY A 69 -20.79 -16.82 -2.47
CA GLY A 69 -20.54 -17.78 -1.37
C GLY A 69 -20.48 -19.25 -1.82
N GLY A 70 -20.94 -19.54 -3.04
CA GLY A 70 -21.06 -20.91 -3.54
C GLY A 70 -22.05 -21.76 -2.75
N SER A 71 -21.91 -23.07 -2.82
CA SER A 71 -22.77 -24.00 -2.07
C SER A 71 -22.12 -25.37 -1.87
N GLY A 72 -22.64 -26.13 -0.91
CA GLY A 72 -22.21 -27.51 -0.67
C GLY A 72 -20.91 -27.65 0.13
N TYR A 73 -20.40 -26.57 0.72
CA TYR A 73 -19.21 -26.62 1.56
C TYR A 73 -19.52 -27.33 2.89
N ILE A 74 -18.76 -28.39 3.16
CA ILE A 74 -18.81 -29.15 4.42
C ILE A 74 -17.63 -28.80 5.34
N SER A 75 -16.58 -28.19 4.79
CA SER A 75 -15.44 -27.63 5.53
C SER A 75 -14.96 -26.36 4.80
N PRO A 76 -14.25 -25.46 5.50
CA PRO A 76 -13.68 -24.27 4.86
C PRO A 76 -12.77 -24.63 3.68
N PRO A 77 -12.93 -24.00 2.51
CA PRO A 77 -12.00 -24.17 1.41
C PRO A 77 -10.63 -23.56 1.73
N THR A 78 -9.60 -24.09 1.10
CA THR A 78 -8.27 -23.46 1.12
C THR A 78 -8.29 -22.15 0.34
N VAL A 79 -7.83 -21.07 0.97
CA VAL A 79 -7.68 -19.76 0.33
C VAL A 79 -6.26 -19.65 -0.22
N THR A 80 -6.14 -19.39 -1.50
CA THR A 80 -4.86 -19.08 -2.15
C THR A 80 -4.94 -17.68 -2.74
N ILE A 81 -4.12 -16.77 -2.24
CA ILE A 81 -3.97 -15.41 -2.77
C ILE A 81 -2.69 -15.40 -3.60
N ALA A 82 -2.76 -14.98 -4.85
CA ALA A 82 -1.60 -14.98 -5.73
C ALA A 82 -0.46 -14.11 -5.17
N ALA A 83 0.78 -14.55 -5.37
CA ALA A 83 1.96 -13.78 -4.95
C ALA A 83 2.08 -12.48 -5.76
N PRO A 84 2.69 -11.41 -5.20
CA PRO A 84 2.93 -10.18 -5.92
C PRO A 84 3.92 -10.38 -7.07
N SER A 85 3.60 -9.84 -8.25
CA SER A 85 4.38 -10.04 -9.49
C SER A 85 5.76 -9.38 -9.50
N GLY A 86 5.94 -8.33 -8.71
CA GLY A 86 7.18 -7.54 -8.61
C GLY A 86 8.11 -7.96 -7.47
N GLY A 87 7.85 -9.09 -6.82
CA GLY A 87 8.52 -9.49 -5.57
C GLY A 87 7.82 -8.90 -4.35
N GLY A 88 8.02 -9.51 -3.20
CA GLY A 88 7.37 -9.14 -1.95
C GLY A 88 6.95 -10.38 -1.15
N VAL A 89 6.04 -10.19 -0.20
CA VAL A 89 5.52 -11.24 0.67
C VAL A 89 4.09 -11.57 0.23
N GLN A 90 3.83 -12.85 0.02
CA GLN A 90 2.50 -13.34 -0.33
C GLN A 90 1.53 -13.19 0.85
N ALA A 91 0.31 -12.68 0.58
CA ALA A 91 -0.76 -12.62 1.55
C ALA A 91 -1.33 -14.02 1.83
N GLN A 92 -1.82 -14.22 3.05
CA GLN A 92 -2.45 -15.46 3.49
C GLN A 92 -3.79 -15.16 4.15
N GLY A 93 -4.77 -16.03 3.94
CA GLY A 93 -6.09 -15.89 4.52
C GLY A 93 -6.75 -17.24 4.83
N SER A 94 -7.81 -17.20 5.65
CA SER A 94 -8.61 -18.36 6.03
C SER A 94 -10.08 -18.10 5.75
N ALA A 95 -10.74 -19.02 5.05
CA ALA A 95 -12.16 -18.94 4.75
C ALA A 95 -13.02 -19.40 5.93
N PHE A 96 -14.19 -18.77 6.08
CA PHE A 96 -15.25 -19.17 6.98
C PHE A 96 -16.50 -19.57 6.20
N ILE A 97 -17.14 -20.62 6.63
CA ILE A 97 -18.37 -21.11 6.01
C ILE A 97 -19.54 -21.02 6.99
N PHE A 98 -20.73 -20.77 6.47
CA PHE A 98 -21.98 -20.84 7.17
C PHE A 98 -23.06 -21.41 6.24
N ASN A 99 -23.84 -22.39 6.71
CA ASN A 99 -24.88 -23.07 5.92
C ASN A 99 -24.40 -23.57 4.55
N GLY A 100 -23.17 -24.11 4.50
CA GLY A 100 -22.61 -24.65 3.26
C GLY A 100 -22.14 -23.61 2.24
N GLN A 101 -22.00 -22.36 2.63
CA GLN A 101 -21.52 -21.25 1.81
C GLN A 101 -20.30 -20.60 2.46
N VAL A 102 -19.39 -20.07 1.65
CA VAL A 102 -18.30 -19.18 2.12
C VAL A 102 -18.90 -17.82 2.42
N VAL A 103 -18.75 -17.35 3.65
CA VAL A 103 -19.31 -16.07 4.11
C VAL A 103 -18.26 -14.98 4.33
N SER A 104 -17.02 -15.36 4.58
CA SER A 104 -15.92 -14.42 4.75
C SER A 104 -14.56 -15.09 4.58
N VAL A 105 -13.54 -14.27 4.33
CA VAL A 105 -12.13 -14.64 4.40
C VAL A 105 -11.44 -13.68 5.36
N ALA A 106 -10.81 -14.21 6.41
CA ALA A 106 -9.96 -13.40 7.28
C ALA A 106 -8.54 -13.37 6.72
N ILE A 107 -7.93 -12.20 6.69
CA ILE A 107 -6.53 -12.02 6.33
C ILE A 107 -5.67 -12.32 7.56
N ASN A 108 -4.85 -13.36 7.48
CA ASN A 108 -3.91 -13.75 8.53
C ASN A 108 -2.58 -12.99 8.36
N GLU A 109 -2.12 -12.90 7.09
CA GLU A 109 -0.93 -12.16 6.70
C GLU A 109 -1.28 -11.26 5.50
N PRO A 110 -1.17 -9.94 5.62
CA PRO A 110 -1.57 -9.02 4.55
C PRO A 110 -0.60 -8.99 3.36
N GLY A 111 0.58 -9.57 3.52
CA GLY A 111 1.62 -9.54 2.50
C GLY A 111 2.17 -8.14 2.23
N SER A 112 2.92 -8.00 1.13
CA SER A 112 3.46 -6.71 0.68
C SER A 112 3.93 -6.82 -0.78
N GLY A 113 4.09 -5.69 -1.46
CA GLY A 113 4.63 -5.67 -2.82
C GLY A 113 3.57 -5.80 -3.91
N TYR A 114 2.28 -5.75 -3.58
CA TYR A 114 1.21 -5.79 -4.57
C TYR A 114 1.09 -4.45 -5.31
N THR A 115 1.04 -4.49 -6.62
CA THR A 115 0.81 -3.33 -7.51
C THR A 115 -0.60 -3.32 -8.09
N GLN A 116 -1.29 -4.45 -7.97
CA GLN A 116 -2.69 -4.65 -8.36
C GLN A 116 -3.30 -5.75 -7.49
N ALA A 117 -4.63 -5.78 -7.41
CA ALA A 117 -5.35 -6.79 -6.64
C ALA A 117 -4.98 -8.20 -7.11
N PRO A 118 -4.48 -9.08 -6.24
CA PRO A 118 -4.12 -10.44 -6.59
C PRO A 118 -5.36 -11.31 -6.84
N LEU A 119 -5.19 -12.34 -7.67
CA LEU A 119 -6.20 -13.37 -7.82
C LEU A 119 -6.38 -14.13 -6.52
N VAL A 120 -7.63 -14.30 -6.09
CA VAL A 120 -8.02 -15.16 -4.97
C VAL A 120 -8.65 -16.44 -5.49
N THR A 121 -8.15 -17.58 -5.05
CA THR A 121 -8.68 -18.90 -5.41
C THR A 121 -9.16 -19.63 -4.16
N LEU A 122 -10.37 -20.14 -4.20
CA LEU A 122 -10.98 -20.95 -3.16
C LEU A 122 -11.08 -22.40 -3.65
N SER A 123 -10.44 -23.33 -2.98
CA SER A 123 -10.35 -24.72 -3.44
C SER A 123 -10.61 -25.73 -2.31
N GLY A 124 -11.23 -26.85 -2.65
CA GLY A 124 -11.57 -27.89 -1.66
C GLY A 124 -12.83 -27.58 -0.88
N GLY A 125 -12.95 -28.13 0.33
CA GLY A 125 -14.12 -27.94 1.20
C GLY A 125 -15.40 -28.68 0.79
N GLY A 126 -15.40 -29.39 -0.34
CA GLY A 126 -16.52 -30.17 -0.85
C GLY A 126 -17.59 -29.37 -1.61
N GLY A 127 -17.53 -28.03 -1.56
CA GLY A 127 -18.45 -27.13 -2.25
C GLY A 127 -17.94 -26.65 -3.59
N VAL A 128 -18.78 -25.86 -4.28
CA VAL A 128 -18.47 -25.27 -5.58
C VAL A 128 -19.03 -23.85 -5.72
N GLY A 129 -18.48 -23.07 -6.65
CA GLY A 129 -19.05 -21.78 -7.05
C GLY A 129 -18.74 -20.60 -6.12
N ALA A 130 -17.87 -20.76 -5.12
CA ALA A 130 -17.39 -19.61 -4.36
C ALA A 130 -16.41 -18.78 -5.20
N ALA A 131 -16.56 -17.47 -5.12
CA ALA A 131 -15.68 -16.49 -5.74
C ALA A 131 -15.42 -15.34 -4.78
N ALA A 132 -14.21 -14.79 -4.85
CA ALA A 132 -13.80 -13.69 -3.98
C ALA A 132 -12.77 -12.79 -4.67
N THR A 133 -12.78 -11.51 -4.32
CA THR A 133 -11.87 -10.49 -4.85
C THR A 133 -11.06 -9.87 -3.71
N ALA A 134 -9.75 -9.79 -3.90
CA ALA A 134 -8.86 -9.12 -2.94
C ALA A 134 -8.99 -7.60 -3.06
N VAL A 135 -9.01 -6.92 -1.92
CA VAL A 135 -9.00 -5.47 -1.81
C VAL A 135 -7.65 -5.05 -1.24
N LEU A 136 -6.95 -4.18 -1.97
CA LEU A 136 -5.69 -3.62 -1.49
C LEU A 136 -5.94 -2.42 -0.57
N ASP A 137 -5.01 -2.16 0.34
CA ASP A 137 -5.07 -0.96 1.14
C ASP A 137 -4.90 0.28 0.25
N THR A 138 -5.84 1.20 0.35
CA THR A 138 -5.70 2.54 -0.23
C THR A 138 -4.95 3.40 0.77
N VAL A 139 -3.89 4.03 0.32
CA VAL A 139 -3.22 5.03 1.13
C VAL A 139 -3.51 6.37 0.52
N ASP A 140 -4.50 7.01 1.06
CA ASP A 140 -4.76 8.41 0.79
C ASP A 140 -3.80 9.25 1.62
N PHE A 141 -2.90 9.94 0.93
CA PHE A 141 -2.10 10.99 1.53
C PHE A 141 -2.68 12.32 1.09
N GLU A 142 -3.24 13.04 2.02
CA GLU A 142 -3.53 14.45 1.83
C GLU A 142 -2.32 15.27 2.28
N LEU A 143 -1.66 15.92 1.35
CA LEU A 143 -0.66 16.93 1.65
C LEU A 143 -1.36 18.28 1.74
N ASP A 144 -1.58 18.79 2.94
CA ASP A 144 -2.04 20.15 3.14
C ASP A 144 -0.98 21.13 2.59
N ILE A 145 -1.42 22.16 1.84
CA ILE A 145 -0.55 23.23 1.33
C ILE A 145 0.27 23.93 2.42
N ASN A 146 -0.10 23.78 3.69
CA ASN A 146 0.66 24.23 4.86
C ASN A 146 1.72 23.22 5.33
N GLY A 147 1.96 22.14 4.59
CA GLY A 147 2.98 21.15 4.89
C GLY A 147 2.63 20.16 6.02
N ALA A 148 1.38 20.08 6.42
CA ALA A 148 0.91 19.07 7.35
C ALA A 148 0.46 17.80 6.60
N ILE A 149 1.00 16.64 6.99
CA ILE A 149 0.51 15.34 6.53
C ILE A 149 -0.69 14.98 7.42
N ARG A 150 -1.85 14.82 6.82
CA ARG A 150 -3.02 14.28 7.51
C ARG A 150 -3.10 12.77 7.26
N THR A 151 -3.23 12.04 8.32
CA THR A 151 -3.48 10.59 8.34
C THR A 151 -4.97 10.33 8.53
#